data_e0bb8ce8d2338bd8a93f00647e0117dd
#
_entry.id   e0bb8ce8d2338bd8a93f00647e0117dd
#
_cell.length_a   1.000
_cell.length_b   1.000
_cell.length_c   1.000
_cell.angle_alpha   90.00
_cell.angle_beta   90.00
_cell.angle_gamma   90.00
#
_symmetry.space_group_name_H-M   'P 1'
#
loop_
_entity.id
_entity.type
_entity.pdbx_description
1 polymer ?
#
loop_
_entity_poly.entity_id
_entity_poly.type
_entity_poly.pdbx_seq_one_letter_code
_entity_poly.pdbx_strand_id
1 'polypeptide(L)'
;LRTAILNAPTAGVRLRCSRTFVFRHFPLIDKHSLAQQAAEAAEAAASQGQFWPMHDALFEHQDALEREDLYRYADAAQLDLGRFKEDLDRRAHVSRVMHDVMSGRRSGVTGTPTFFLNEALVPEDERLEDLVRRAA
;
A
#
# COMPACT_ATOMS: atom_id res chain seq x y z
N LEU A 1 -1.78 2.36 -8.21
CA LEU A 1 -1.76 2.00 -6.78
C LEU A 1 -0.34 1.69 -6.28
N ARG A 2 0.65 2.58 -6.49
CA ARG A 2 2.00 2.32 -5.97
C ARG A 2 2.65 3.61 -5.55
N THR A 3 2.72 3.86 -4.24
CA THR A 3 3.68 4.80 -3.67
C THR A 3 4.51 4.02 -2.65
N ALA A 4 5.81 3.93 -2.85
CA ALA A 4 6.71 3.23 -1.96
C ALA A 4 7.71 4.21 -1.33
N ILE A 5 7.84 4.18 -0.01
CA ILE A 5 8.84 4.95 0.74
C ILE A 5 9.75 3.94 1.44
N LEU A 6 11.06 4.08 1.22
CA LEU A 6 12.09 3.22 1.81
C LEU A 6 12.70 3.89 3.05
N ASN A 7 12.39 3.40 4.27
CA ASN A 7 13.04 3.79 5.53
C ASN A 7 13.02 2.70 6.62
N ALA A 8 14.13 2.53 7.32
CA ALA A 8 14.58 1.48 8.24
C ALA A 8 13.66 1.11 9.45
N PRO A 9 13.90 0.07 10.31
CA PRO A 9 14.15 -1.35 10.05
C PRO A 9 13.05 -2.28 10.58
N THR A 10 12.84 -3.46 10.02
CA THR A 10 12.05 -4.53 10.64
C THR A 10 12.80 -5.86 10.66
N ALA A 11 12.68 -6.56 11.77
CA ALA A 11 13.45 -7.73 12.13
C ALA A 11 13.29 -8.91 11.18
N GLY A 12 14.41 -9.59 10.84
CA GLY A 12 14.39 -10.94 10.32
C GLY A 12 15.46 -11.35 9.33
N VAL A 13 16.21 -10.42 8.75
CA VAL A 13 17.36 -10.77 7.90
C VAL A 13 18.54 -9.86 8.26
N ARG A 14 19.64 -10.45 8.75
CA ARG A 14 20.91 -9.75 8.97
C ARG A 14 21.53 -9.37 7.63
N LEU A 15 21.07 -8.30 7.05
CA LEU A 15 21.85 -7.57 6.06
C LEU A 15 22.60 -6.46 6.79
N ARG A 16 23.85 -6.22 6.42
CA ARG A 16 24.73 -5.19 7.03
C ARG A 16 24.29 -3.74 6.76
N CYS A 17 23.07 -3.55 6.24
CA CYS A 17 22.37 -2.28 6.08
C CYS A 17 20.90 -2.51 6.44
N SER A 18 20.38 -1.77 7.42
CA SER A 18 18.96 -1.78 7.74
C SER A 18 18.20 -0.94 6.71
N ARG A 19 17.39 -1.58 5.88
CA ARG A 19 16.48 -0.93 4.95
C ARG A 19 15.07 -1.17 5.39
N THR A 20 14.23 -0.15 5.31
CA THR A 20 12.80 -0.31 5.47
C THR A 20 12.10 0.07 4.17
N PHE A 21 11.24 -0.80 3.70
CA PHE A 21 10.30 -0.48 2.67
C PHE A 21 8.99 -0.03 3.32
N VAL A 22 8.52 1.18 2.97
CA VAL A 22 7.25 1.72 3.45
C VAL A 22 6.32 1.93 2.27
N PHE A 23 5.17 1.29 2.31
CA PHE A 23 4.10 1.53 1.36
C PHE A 23 3.20 2.68 1.84
N ARG A 24 2.80 3.56 0.91
CA ARG A 24 1.82 4.62 1.15
C ARG A 24 0.71 4.55 0.11
N HIS A 25 -0.52 4.75 0.54
CA HIS A 25 -1.68 4.77 -0.34
C HIS A 25 -1.77 6.08 -1.13
N PHE A 26 -1.99 5.95 -2.43
CA PHE A 26 -2.32 7.09 -3.30
C PHE A 26 -3.33 6.64 -4.37
N PRO A 27 -4.59 6.33 -3.98
CA PRO A 27 -5.61 5.86 -4.91
C PRO A 27 -6.00 6.96 -5.90
N LEU A 28 -5.83 6.69 -7.19
CA LEU A 28 -6.23 7.58 -8.29
C LEU A 28 -7.69 7.34 -8.63
N ILE A 29 -8.60 7.87 -7.83
CA ILE A 29 -10.05 7.61 -7.90
C ILE A 29 -10.67 8.08 -9.22
N ASP A 30 -10.12 9.13 -9.84
CA ASP A 30 -10.58 9.64 -11.14
C ASP A 30 -10.31 8.67 -12.29
N LYS A 31 -9.32 7.78 -12.12
CA LYS A 31 -8.94 6.76 -13.12
C LYS A 31 -9.46 5.37 -12.77
N HIS A 32 -9.60 5.08 -11.47
CA HIS A 32 -9.93 3.76 -10.92
C HIS A 32 -10.90 3.93 -9.76
N SER A 33 -12.19 3.83 -10.04
CA SER A 33 -13.26 4.04 -9.06
C SER A 33 -13.18 3.14 -7.82
N LEU A 34 -12.65 1.92 -7.97
CA LEU A 34 -12.50 0.95 -6.88
C LEU A 34 -11.18 1.09 -6.10
N ALA A 35 -10.28 2.00 -6.50
CA ALA A 35 -8.96 2.14 -5.87
C ALA A 35 -9.05 2.57 -4.40
N GLN A 36 -10.04 3.38 -4.04
CA GLN A 36 -10.25 3.83 -2.66
C GLN A 36 -10.64 2.65 -1.76
N GLN A 37 -11.61 1.84 -2.17
CA GLN A 37 -12.03 0.69 -1.36
C GLN A 37 -10.95 -0.39 -1.29
N ALA A 38 -10.16 -0.59 -2.33
CA ALA A 38 -9.01 -1.49 -2.29
C ALA A 38 -7.94 -1.02 -1.28
N ALA A 39 -7.67 0.29 -1.21
CA ALA A 39 -6.77 0.86 -0.21
C ALA A 39 -7.31 0.68 1.22
N GLU A 40 -8.61 0.90 1.44
CA GLU A 40 -9.25 0.67 2.73
C GLU A 40 -9.23 -0.83 3.12
N ALA A 41 -9.39 -1.74 2.16
CA ALA A 41 -9.28 -3.18 2.38
C ALA A 41 -7.85 -3.59 2.81
N ALA A 42 -6.82 -3.01 2.20
CA ALA A 42 -5.44 -3.24 2.62
C ALA A 42 -5.18 -2.78 4.06
N GLU A 43 -5.74 -1.65 4.47
CA GLU A 43 -5.63 -1.16 5.86
C GLU A 43 -6.47 -1.98 6.85
N ALA A 44 -7.65 -2.47 6.44
CA ALA A 44 -8.44 -3.41 7.25
C ALA A 44 -7.66 -4.72 7.49
N ALA A 45 -6.98 -5.23 6.46
CA ALA A 45 -6.09 -6.37 6.61
C ALA A 45 -4.86 -6.05 7.48
N ALA A 46 -4.31 -4.84 7.36
CA ALA A 46 -3.21 -4.35 8.21
C ALA A 46 -3.57 -4.36 9.70
N SER A 47 -4.81 -3.99 10.04
CA SER A 47 -5.32 -4.02 11.42
C SER A 47 -5.34 -5.43 12.03
N GLN A 48 -5.27 -6.45 11.18
CA GLN A 48 -5.19 -7.87 11.54
C GLN A 48 -3.81 -8.49 11.25
N GLY A 49 -2.79 -7.66 10.95
CA GLY A 49 -1.43 -8.13 10.71
C GLY A 49 -1.18 -8.73 9.32
N GLN A 50 -2.11 -8.58 8.37
CA GLN A 50 -2.08 -9.20 7.04
C GLN A 50 -2.05 -8.17 5.90
N PHE A 51 -1.34 -7.05 6.10
CA PHE A 51 -1.21 -6.03 5.06
C PHE A 51 -0.66 -6.59 3.75
N TRP A 52 0.50 -7.24 3.80
CA TRP A 52 1.21 -7.68 2.60
C TRP A 52 0.48 -8.76 1.81
N PRO A 53 -0.09 -9.81 2.44
CA PRO A 53 -0.92 -10.77 1.71
C PRO A 53 -2.10 -10.12 0.97
N MET A 54 -2.79 -9.17 1.60
CA MET A 54 -3.87 -8.43 0.96
C MET A 54 -3.34 -7.51 -0.15
N HIS A 55 -2.27 -6.76 0.10
CA HIS A 55 -1.61 -5.91 -0.89
C HIS A 55 -1.26 -6.71 -2.15
N ASP A 56 -0.62 -7.85 -2.01
CA ASP A 56 -0.20 -8.67 -3.15
C ASP A 56 -1.41 -9.19 -3.94
N ALA A 57 -2.45 -9.68 -3.26
CA ALA A 57 -3.68 -10.11 -3.90
C ALA A 57 -4.37 -8.99 -4.70
N LEU A 58 -4.43 -7.77 -4.15
CA LEU A 58 -5.00 -6.60 -4.84
C LEU A 58 -4.21 -6.18 -6.08
N PHE A 59 -2.88 -6.39 -6.08
CA PHE A 59 -2.03 -6.10 -7.23
C PHE A 59 -2.05 -7.20 -8.28
N GLU A 60 -2.17 -8.45 -7.89
CA GLU A 60 -2.29 -9.58 -8.80
C GLU A 60 -3.63 -9.59 -9.53
N HIS A 61 -4.69 -9.03 -8.91
CA HIS A 61 -6.06 -9.06 -9.41
C HIS A 61 -6.65 -7.65 -9.54
N GLN A 62 -5.94 -6.74 -10.20
CA GLN A 62 -6.33 -5.33 -10.31
C GLN A 62 -7.65 -5.08 -11.04
N ASP A 63 -8.13 -6.04 -11.80
CA ASP A 63 -9.40 -6.07 -12.53
C ASP A 63 -10.58 -6.66 -11.74
N ALA A 64 -10.31 -7.22 -10.56
CA ALA A 64 -11.28 -7.86 -9.68
C ALA A 64 -11.19 -7.27 -8.26
N LEU A 65 -11.78 -6.08 -8.07
CA LEU A 65 -11.71 -5.31 -6.82
C LEU A 65 -13.09 -4.97 -6.25
N GLU A 66 -14.12 -5.71 -6.68
CA GLU A 66 -15.46 -5.58 -6.10
C GLU A 66 -15.49 -6.15 -4.67
N ARG A 67 -16.55 -5.85 -3.92
CA ARG A 67 -16.68 -6.28 -2.51
C ARG A 67 -16.47 -7.78 -2.32
N GLU A 68 -17.08 -8.58 -3.16
CA GLU A 68 -17.00 -10.04 -3.12
C GLU A 68 -15.57 -10.54 -3.38
N ASP A 69 -14.84 -9.86 -4.26
CA ASP A 69 -13.44 -10.17 -4.52
C ASP A 69 -12.58 -9.88 -3.29
N LEU A 70 -12.78 -8.71 -2.66
CA LEU A 70 -12.07 -8.34 -1.44
C LEU A 70 -12.33 -9.34 -0.30
N TYR A 71 -13.55 -9.88 -0.19
CA TYR A 71 -13.87 -10.91 0.80
C TYR A 71 -13.16 -12.23 0.51
N ARG A 72 -13.01 -12.62 -0.76
CA ARG A 72 -12.24 -13.80 -1.14
C ARG A 72 -10.75 -13.64 -0.79
N TYR A 73 -10.18 -12.47 -1.02
CA TYR A 73 -8.79 -12.20 -0.66
C TYR A 73 -8.59 -12.19 0.86
N ALA A 74 -9.54 -11.63 1.59
CA ALA A 74 -9.52 -11.63 3.05
C ALA A 74 -9.59 -13.06 3.63
N ASP A 75 -10.43 -13.92 3.05
CA ASP A 75 -10.52 -15.34 3.42
C ASP A 75 -9.21 -16.07 3.13
N ALA A 76 -8.67 -15.89 1.93
CA ALA A 76 -7.37 -16.47 1.55
C ALA A 76 -6.21 -16.00 2.45
N ALA A 77 -6.26 -14.76 2.93
CA ALA A 77 -5.31 -14.20 3.90
C ALA A 77 -5.61 -14.62 5.36
N GLN A 78 -6.60 -15.48 5.58
CA GLN A 78 -7.01 -15.97 6.91
C GLN A 78 -7.41 -14.86 7.90
N LEU A 79 -8.06 -13.81 7.40
CA LEU A 79 -8.59 -12.72 8.23
C LEU A 79 -9.88 -13.14 8.94
N ASP A 80 -10.17 -12.49 10.06
CA ASP A 80 -11.54 -12.46 10.61
C ASP A 80 -12.43 -11.70 9.62
N LEU A 81 -13.24 -12.45 8.86
CA LEU A 81 -14.13 -11.89 7.84
C LEU A 81 -15.23 -11.01 8.42
N GLY A 82 -15.71 -11.31 9.63
CA GLY A 82 -16.71 -10.50 10.30
C GLY A 82 -16.19 -9.11 10.57
N ARG A 83 -15.03 -9.01 11.21
CA ARG A 83 -14.32 -7.76 11.48
C ARG A 83 -13.94 -7.03 10.19
N PHE A 84 -13.42 -7.76 9.21
CA PHE A 84 -13.02 -7.17 7.93
C PHE A 84 -14.20 -6.51 7.20
N LYS A 85 -15.36 -7.19 7.14
CA LYS A 85 -16.58 -6.65 6.55
C LYS A 85 -17.08 -5.41 7.30
N GLU A 86 -17.11 -5.47 8.64
CA GLU A 86 -17.51 -4.34 9.47
C GLU A 86 -16.60 -3.12 9.25
N ASP A 87 -15.29 -3.32 9.19
CA ASP A 87 -14.32 -2.24 8.92
C ASP A 87 -14.57 -1.58 7.56
N LEU A 88 -14.88 -2.36 6.52
CA LEU A 88 -15.22 -1.82 5.20
C LEU A 88 -16.57 -1.09 5.20
N ASP A 89 -17.59 -1.62 5.87
CA ASP A 89 -18.93 -1.03 5.91
C ASP A 89 -18.94 0.30 6.65
N ARG A 90 -18.18 0.40 7.73
CA ARG A 90 -18.00 1.63 8.52
C ARG A 90 -16.95 2.56 7.93
N ARG A 91 -16.26 2.14 6.88
CA ARG A 91 -15.12 2.86 6.31
C ARG A 91 -14.08 3.25 7.39
N ALA A 92 -13.78 2.31 8.28
CA ALA A 92 -12.96 2.52 9.48
C ALA A 92 -11.55 3.07 9.15
N HIS A 93 -11.04 2.78 7.98
CA HIS A 93 -9.67 3.11 7.57
C HIS A 93 -9.57 4.25 6.55
N VAL A 94 -10.67 4.92 6.20
CA VAL A 94 -10.66 6.04 5.23
C VAL A 94 -9.70 7.15 5.65
N SER A 95 -9.69 7.50 6.95
CA SER A 95 -8.82 8.56 7.46
C SER A 95 -7.34 8.24 7.28
N ARG A 96 -6.96 6.95 7.47
CA ARG A 96 -5.58 6.49 7.27
C ARG A 96 -5.16 6.62 5.80
N VAL A 97 -6.01 6.19 4.87
CA VAL A 97 -5.77 6.31 3.44
C VAL A 97 -5.68 7.78 3.03
N MET A 98 -6.61 8.62 3.50
CA MET A 98 -6.62 10.06 3.20
C MET A 98 -5.40 10.78 3.76
N HIS A 99 -4.90 10.40 4.93
CA HIS A 99 -3.66 10.93 5.49
C HIS A 99 -2.48 10.67 4.53
N ASP A 100 -2.38 9.46 3.97
CA ASP A 100 -1.34 9.12 3.00
C ASP A 100 -1.48 9.96 1.72
N VAL A 101 -2.69 10.10 1.18
CA VAL A 101 -2.96 10.94 -0.02
C VAL A 101 -2.53 12.37 0.22
N MET A 102 -2.94 12.96 1.35
CA MET A 102 -2.60 14.36 1.68
C MET A 102 -1.11 14.56 1.89
N SER A 103 -0.45 13.61 2.57
CA SER A 103 1.00 13.61 2.74
C SER A 103 1.72 13.51 1.41
N GLY A 104 1.30 12.58 0.54
CA GLY A 104 1.85 12.42 -0.80
C GLY A 104 1.74 13.70 -1.63
N ARG A 105 0.56 14.33 -1.66
CA ARG A 105 0.34 15.60 -2.37
C ARG A 105 1.28 16.71 -1.87
N ARG A 106 1.42 16.85 -0.54
CA ARG A 106 2.36 17.82 0.05
C ARG A 106 3.83 17.53 -0.30
N SER A 107 4.16 16.28 -0.56
CA SER A 107 5.49 15.83 -0.97
C SER A 107 5.71 15.85 -2.49
N GLY A 108 4.77 16.38 -3.27
CA GLY A 108 4.89 16.52 -4.72
C GLY A 108 4.46 15.29 -5.52
N VAL A 109 3.79 14.32 -4.90
CA VAL A 109 3.24 13.15 -5.62
C VAL A 109 2.09 13.59 -6.52
N THR A 110 2.23 13.34 -7.82
CA THR A 110 1.22 13.65 -8.85
C THR A 110 0.63 12.39 -9.48
N GLY A 111 1.25 11.23 -9.25
CA GLY A 111 0.82 9.96 -9.83
C GLY A 111 1.46 8.77 -9.16
N THR A 112 1.20 7.59 -9.70
CA THR A 112 1.73 6.32 -9.19
C THR A 112 2.26 5.46 -10.34
N PRO A 113 3.39 4.76 -10.14
CA PRO A 113 4.18 4.71 -8.90
C PRO A 113 5.04 5.99 -8.70
N THR A 114 5.20 6.41 -7.46
CA THR A 114 6.17 7.45 -7.05
C THR A 114 7.05 6.88 -5.96
N PHE A 115 8.37 7.10 -6.06
CA PHE A 115 9.35 6.58 -5.11
C PHE A 115 10.08 7.71 -4.39
N PHE A 116 10.37 7.48 -3.13
CA PHE A 116 11.25 8.32 -2.32
C PHE A 116 12.37 7.45 -1.76
N LEU A 117 13.58 7.95 -1.81
CA LEU A 117 14.75 7.33 -1.18
C LEU A 117 15.32 8.30 -0.15
N ASN A 118 15.31 7.92 1.14
CA ASN A 118 15.75 8.78 2.23
C ASN A 118 15.12 10.18 2.15
N GLU A 119 13.80 10.23 2.00
CA GLU A 119 12.98 11.45 1.91
C GLU A 119 13.13 12.27 0.61
N ALA A 120 14.06 11.91 -0.27
CA ALA A 120 14.20 12.55 -1.57
C ALA A 120 13.32 11.89 -2.63
N LEU A 121 12.59 12.71 -3.38
CA LEU A 121 11.82 12.25 -4.54
C LEU A 121 12.75 11.67 -5.59
N VAL A 122 12.43 10.47 -6.06
CA VAL A 122 13.19 9.79 -7.10
C VAL A 122 12.64 10.18 -8.48
N PRO A 123 13.51 10.55 -9.45
CA PRO A 123 13.09 10.82 -10.82
C PRO A 123 12.35 9.62 -11.45
N GLU A 124 11.36 9.90 -12.31
CA GLU A 124 10.53 8.86 -12.94
C GLU A 124 11.31 7.96 -13.90
N ASP A 125 12.43 8.45 -14.43
CA ASP A 125 13.32 7.73 -15.34
C ASP A 125 14.35 6.84 -14.62
N GLU A 126 14.43 6.91 -13.30
CA GLU A 126 15.35 6.08 -12.51
C GLU A 126 14.78 4.65 -12.34
N ARG A 127 15.63 3.65 -12.62
CA ARG A 127 15.23 2.24 -12.51
C ARG A 127 15.19 1.79 -11.05
N LEU A 128 14.20 0.98 -10.71
CA LEU A 128 14.03 0.42 -9.35
C LEU A 128 15.27 -0.33 -8.87
N GLU A 129 15.98 -1.01 -9.78
CA GLU A 129 17.21 -1.74 -9.47
C GLU A 129 18.35 -0.80 -9.01
N ASP A 130 18.45 0.38 -9.62
CA ASP A 130 19.45 1.39 -9.25
C ASP A 130 19.11 2.03 -7.90
N LEU A 131 17.82 2.24 -7.62
CA LEU A 131 17.32 2.67 -6.32
C LEU A 131 17.69 1.69 -5.22
N VAL A 132 17.42 0.40 -5.44
CA VAL A 132 17.75 -0.65 -4.47
C VAL A 132 19.26 -0.72 -4.23
N ARG A 133 20.05 -0.52 -5.27
CA ARG A 133 21.52 -0.51 -5.18
C ARG A 133 22.04 0.70 -4.40
N ARG A 134 21.45 1.89 -4.60
CA ARG A 134 21.80 3.12 -3.86
C ARG A 134 21.35 3.09 -2.40
N ALA A 135 20.28 2.36 -2.10
CA ALA A 135 19.81 2.14 -0.74
C ALA A 135 20.68 1.11 0.02
N ALA A 136 21.67 0.51 -0.61
CA ALA A 136 22.61 -0.44 -0.01
C ALA A 136 23.72 0.27 0.74
#